data_4abbf785815403d4d0ccfedd64501858
#
_entry.id   4abbf785815403d4d0ccfedd64501858
#
_cell.length_a   1.000
_cell.length_b   1.000
_cell.length_c   1.000
_cell.angle_alpha   90.00
_cell.angle_beta   90.00
_cell.angle_gamma   90.00
#
_symmetry.space_group_name_H-M   'P 1'
#
loop_
_entity.id
_entity.type
_entity.pdbx_description
1 polymer ?
#
loop_
_entity_poly.entity_id
_entity_poly.type
_entity_poly.pdbx_seq_one_letter_code
_entity_poly.pdbx_strand_id
1 'polypeptide(L)'
;MKIVIAPDSFKESLSAVSVAACIEKGFREIFPDADYVTLPLADGGEGTVDVLLQGLAGQKRTHQVEGPLGALVNAEWAMLEPSEYNQNKTALIEIAAASGLDLLKPEQRDPLVASSFGTGQLILEAIEQGAQTIILGLGGSATNDGGAGIVQALGGRLLDSKVQDDDGQELNRGGAALAELASIDLTGLDSRCADVELIVACDVDNPLCGDNGASHVFGPQKGATPDQVLILDKALANFAQIAESQGCVGGDDPVHKRTGYGAAGGTPMGLGLLFNMQIKPGIEMVLDVLQADEVLKGADLVITGEGQMDNQTLQGKTPYGIAKRASLQGIPTIGIAGSLGTEVEALYGEMSSLFGTVRSPQSLDQVLQEAEKNLTRTARNIAATLKLGRKILS
;
A
#
# COMPACT_ATOMS: atom_id res chain seq x y z
N MET A 1 21.18 18.24 -18.88
CA MET A 1 21.12 17.69 -17.50
C MET A 1 19.70 17.26 -17.24
N LYS A 2 19.50 15.97 -17.00
CA LYS A 2 18.19 15.39 -16.65
C LYS A 2 18.10 15.21 -15.14
N ILE A 3 17.07 15.77 -14.54
CA ILE A 3 16.81 15.70 -13.09
C ILE A 3 15.46 15.00 -12.88
N VAL A 4 15.47 13.89 -12.18
CA VAL A 4 14.26 13.18 -11.79
C VAL A 4 13.87 13.60 -10.38
N ILE A 5 12.63 14.05 -10.21
CA ILE A 5 12.07 14.50 -8.93
C ILE A 5 10.98 13.51 -8.51
N ALA A 6 11.30 12.66 -7.55
CA ALA A 6 10.49 11.51 -7.16
C ALA A 6 10.21 11.51 -5.63
N PRO A 7 9.42 12.46 -5.11
CA PRO A 7 9.10 12.56 -3.70
C PRO A 7 7.84 11.80 -3.34
N ASP A 8 7.70 11.48 -2.04
CA ASP A 8 6.44 11.20 -1.37
C ASP A 8 5.73 12.49 -0.92
N SER A 9 4.55 12.35 -0.40
CA SER A 9 3.81 13.41 0.26
C SER A 9 4.50 13.87 1.56
N PHE A 10 4.37 15.16 1.87
CA PHE A 10 4.67 15.66 3.21
C PHE A 10 3.36 15.62 3.99
N LYS A 11 3.16 14.54 4.76
CA LYS A 11 1.90 14.28 5.48
C LYS A 11 1.40 15.54 6.19
N GLU A 12 0.08 15.77 6.15
CA GLU A 12 -0.62 16.92 6.72
C GLU A 12 -0.30 18.28 6.09
N SER A 13 0.57 18.37 5.06
CA SER A 13 0.96 19.64 4.46
C SER A 13 0.94 19.69 2.93
N LEU A 14 1.62 18.79 2.24
CA LEU A 14 1.76 18.82 0.78
C LEU A 14 1.57 17.45 0.16
N SER A 15 0.79 17.35 -0.91
CA SER A 15 0.72 16.14 -1.74
C SER A 15 2.07 15.89 -2.44
N ALA A 16 2.36 14.65 -2.83
CA ALA A 16 3.58 14.29 -3.56
C ALA A 16 3.80 15.16 -4.82
N VAL A 17 2.71 15.48 -5.54
CA VAL A 17 2.74 16.40 -6.69
C VAL A 17 3.13 17.81 -6.30
N SER A 18 2.55 18.34 -5.23
CA SER A 18 2.90 19.67 -4.73
C SER A 18 4.35 19.72 -4.27
N VAL A 19 4.85 18.65 -3.64
CA VAL A 19 6.26 18.51 -3.25
C VAL A 19 7.15 18.54 -4.48
N ALA A 20 6.84 17.74 -5.51
CA ALA A 20 7.60 17.73 -6.77
C ALA A 20 7.64 19.11 -7.44
N ALA A 21 6.48 19.78 -7.51
CA ALA A 21 6.38 21.13 -8.11
C ALA A 21 7.21 22.17 -7.34
N CYS A 22 7.22 22.11 -6.00
CA CYS A 22 8.05 23.01 -5.17
C CYS A 22 9.54 22.79 -5.40
N ILE A 23 9.98 21.54 -5.51
CA ILE A 23 11.37 21.18 -5.78
C ILE A 23 11.76 21.66 -7.17
N GLU A 24 10.97 21.36 -8.19
CA GLU A 24 11.20 21.79 -9.57
C GLU A 24 11.30 23.31 -9.66
N LYS A 25 10.36 24.04 -9.06
CA LYS A 25 10.36 25.52 -9.02
C LYS A 25 11.66 26.07 -8.46
N GLY A 26 12.14 25.53 -7.34
CA GLY A 26 13.40 25.96 -6.73
C GLY A 26 14.62 25.68 -7.60
N PHE A 27 14.68 24.51 -8.23
CA PHE A 27 15.77 24.13 -9.12
C PHE A 27 15.79 24.94 -10.42
N ARG A 28 14.63 25.22 -11.00
CA ARG A 28 14.51 26.02 -12.25
C ARG A 28 15.05 27.44 -12.12
N GLU A 29 15.04 28.03 -10.94
CA GLU A 29 15.67 29.35 -10.72
C GLU A 29 17.18 29.33 -11.00
N ILE A 30 17.84 28.18 -10.86
CA ILE A 30 19.30 28.03 -10.99
C ILE A 30 19.70 27.29 -12.26
N PHE A 31 18.92 26.28 -12.66
CA PHE A 31 19.10 25.44 -13.84
C PHE A 31 17.87 25.51 -14.76
N PRO A 32 17.56 26.67 -15.40
CA PRO A 32 16.35 26.82 -16.20
C PRO A 32 16.29 25.90 -17.42
N ASP A 33 17.45 25.49 -17.95
CA ASP A 33 17.57 24.65 -19.15
C ASP A 33 17.72 23.15 -18.84
N ALA A 34 17.56 22.73 -17.58
CA ALA A 34 17.57 21.32 -17.23
C ALA A 34 16.25 20.65 -17.66
N ASP A 35 16.37 19.39 -18.05
CA ASP A 35 15.22 18.52 -18.30
C ASP A 35 14.72 17.96 -16.98
N TYR A 36 13.50 18.30 -16.61
CA TYR A 36 12.88 17.88 -15.36
C TYR A 36 11.81 16.83 -15.62
N VAL A 37 11.96 15.67 -14.97
CA VAL A 37 10.96 14.61 -14.97
C VAL A 37 10.41 14.47 -13.56
N THR A 38 9.13 14.77 -13.38
CA THR A 38 8.45 14.60 -12.08
C THR A 38 7.80 13.21 -12.01
N LEU A 39 8.10 12.48 -10.95
CA LEU A 39 7.60 11.14 -10.67
C LEU A 39 7.10 11.08 -9.22
N PRO A 40 5.94 11.69 -8.91
CA PRO A 40 5.37 11.60 -7.56
C PRO A 40 5.16 10.15 -7.17
N LEU A 41 5.50 9.80 -5.92
CA LEU A 41 5.47 8.44 -5.41
C LEU A 41 4.52 8.30 -4.24
N ALA A 42 4.21 7.06 -3.88
CA ALA A 42 3.48 6.64 -2.68
C ALA A 42 4.02 5.30 -2.19
N ASP A 43 3.71 4.93 -0.96
CA ASP A 43 4.20 3.70 -0.31
C ASP A 43 3.24 2.49 -0.43
N GLY A 44 2.21 2.57 -1.28
CA GLY A 44 1.21 1.50 -1.40
C GLY A 44 0.05 1.63 -0.40
N GLY A 45 0.08 2.65 0.47
CA GLY A 45 -0.98 2.97 1.40
C GLY A 45 -2.07 3.85 0.80
N GLU A 46 -2.81 4.56 1.67
CA GLU A 46 -3.86 5.50 1.28
C GLU A 46 -3.34 6.59 0.34
N GLY A 47 -4.10 6.88 -0.72
CA GLY A 47 -3.75 7.88 -1.74
C GLY A 47 -2.84 7.36 -2.86
N THR A 48 -2.43 6.09 -2.84
CA THR A 48 -1.62 5.48 -3.90
C THR A 48 -2.34 5.51 -5.25
N VAL A 49 -3.66 5.28 -5.26
CA VAL A 49 -4.49 5.38 -6.48
C VAL A 49 -4.37 6.76 -7.12
N ASP A 50 -4.48 7.83 -6.34
CA ASP A 50 -4.41 9.20 -6.86
C ASP A 50 -3.03 9.55 -7.41
N VAL A 51 -1.97 9.09 -6.75
CA VAL A 51 -0.58 9.28 -7.19
C VAL A 51 -0.34 8.55 -8.53
N LEU A 52 -0.74 7.29 -8.63
CA LEU A 52 -0.54 6.49 -9.84
C LEU A 52 -1.33 7.04 -11.04
N LEU A 53 -2.56 7.51 -10.82
CA LEU A 53 -3.37 8.13 -11.88
C LEU A 53 -2.81 9.45 -12.42
N GLN A 54 -1.91 10.12 -11.69
CA GLN A 54 -1.25 11.33 -12.20
C GLN A 54 -0.10 11.03 -13.15
N GLY A 55 0.55 9.88 -12.97
CA GLY A 55 1.66 9.42 -13.83
C GLY A 55 1.22 8.52 -14.98
N LEU A 56 0.03 7.93 -14.92
CA LEU A 56 -0.44 6.89 -15.83
C LEU A 56 -1.80 7.23 -16.43
N ALA A 57 -2.03 6.81 -17.65
CA ALA A 57 -3.34 6.90 -18.28
C ALA A 57 -4.32 5.94 -17.58
N GLY A 58 -5.38 6.48 -17.00
CA GLY A 58 -6.37 5.70 -16.28
C GLY A 58 -7.58 6.53 -15.88
N GLN A 59 -8.58 5.86 -15.32
CA GLN A 59 -9.82 6.49 -14.87
C GLN A 59 -10.14 6.06 -13.45
N LYS A 60 -10.39 7.05 -12.60
CA LYS A 60 -10.98 6.83 -11.28
C LYS A 60 -12.45 6.44 -11.45
N ARG A 61 -12.89 5.49 -10.67
CA ARG A 61 -14.23 4.92 -10.69
C ARG A 61 -14.78 4.88 -9.27
N THR A 62 -16.09 4.94 -9.16
CA THR A 62 -16.79 4.80 -7.88
C THR A 62 -17.82 3.70 -8.03
N HIS A 63 -17.84 2.77 -7.09
CA HIS A 63 -18.85 1.72 -7.03
C HIS A 63 -19.49 1.67 -5.65
N GLN A 64 -20.80 1.37 -5.59
CA GLN A 64 -21.49 1.22 -4.32
C GLN A 64 -21.38 -0.22 -3.85
N VAL A 65 -20.70 -0.43 -2.73
CA VAL A 65 -20.40 -1.73 -2.14
C VAL A 65 -20.75 -1.75 -0.66
N GLU A 66 -20.71 -2.91 -0.03
CA GLU A 66 -20.85 -3.01 1.40
C GLU A 66 -19.60 -2.49 2.12
N GLY A 67 -19.81 -1.66 3.14
CA GLY A 67 -18.76 -1.26 4.07
C GLY A 67 -18.45 -2.35 5.10
N PRO A 68 -17.51 -2.11 6.02
CA PRO A 68 -17.02 -3.13 6.97
C PRO A 68 -18.13 -3.77 7.83
N LEU A 69 -19.19 -3.03 8.13
CA LEU A 69 -20.33 -3.48 8.94
C LEU A 69 -21.62 -3.68 8.11
N GLY A 70 -21.52 -3.84 6.80
CA GLY A 70 -22.63 -4.15 5.91
C GLY A 70 -23.44 -2.94 5.42
N ALA A 71 -23.20 -1.73 5.93
CA ALA A 71 -23.80 -0.51 5.38
C ALA A 71 -23.18 -0.19 4.00
N LEU A 72 -23.99 0.27 3.05
CA LEU A 72 -23.49 0.63 1.72
C LEU A 72 -22.60 1.89 1.78
N VAL A 73 -21.46 1.83 1.09
CA VAL A 73 -20.50 2.90 0.94
C VAL A 73 -20.18 3.11 -0.54
N ASN A 74 -19.80 4.32 -0.90
CA ASN A 74 -19.27 4.63 -2.23
C ASN A 74 -17.75 4.44 -2.17
N ALA A 75 -17.25 3.36 -2.73
CA ALA A 75 -15.83 3.02 -2.73
C ALA A 75 -15.18 3.44 -4.07
N GLU A 76 -14.06 4.14 -3.97
CA GLU A 76 -13.27 4.57 -5.12
C GLU A 76 -12.18 3.56 -5.44
N TRP A 77 -11.91 3.37 -6.72
CA TRP A 77 -10.85 2.55 -7.26
C TRP A 77 -10.45 3.09 -8.65
N ALA A 78 -9.40 2.57 -9.27
CA ALA A 78 -9.02 3.03 -10.59
C ALA A 78 -8.78 1.88 -11.56
N MET A 79 -9.02 2.14 -12.85
CA MET A 79 -8.62 1.30 -13.95
C MET A 79 -7.56 2.03 -14.76
N LEU A 80 -6.36 1.45 -14.85
CA LEU A 80 -5.29 1.89 -15.73
C LEU A 80 -5.46 1.26 -17.10
N GLU A 81 -5.31 2.06 -18.14
CA GLU A 81 -5.34 1.58 -19.52
C GLU A 81 -3.98 0.94 -19.89
N PRO A 82 -3.99 -0.02 -20.83
CA PRO A 82 -2.74 -0.58 -21.34
C PRO A 82 -1.80 0.49 -21.87
N SER A 83 -0.52 0.33 -21.59
CA SER A 83 0.55 1.21 -22.05
C SER A 83 1.60 0.42 -22.86
N GLU A 84 2.57 1.13 -23.45
CA GLU A 84 3.70 0.50 -24.15
C GLU A 84 4.42 -0.55 -23.28
N TYR A 85 4.38 -0.37 -21.96
CA TYR A 85 5.14 -1.13 -20.98
C TYR A 85 4.28 -2.09 -20.14
N ASN A 86 3.00 -1.81 -19.98
CA ASN A 86 2.04 -2.70 -19.34
C ASN A 86 0.87 -2.92 -20.30
N GLN A 87 0.86 -4.07 -20.97
CA GLN A 87 -0.17 -4.40 -21.97
C GLN A 87 -1.51 -4.82 -21.32
N ASN A 88 -1.53 -5.04 -20.03
CA ASN A 88 -2.69 -5.47 -19.28
C ASN A 88 -3.51 -4.30 -18.75
N LYS A 89 -4.84 -4.41 -18.83
CA LYS A 89 -5.71 -3.55 -18.01
C LYS A 89 -5.48 -3.85 -16.54
N THR A 90 -5.09 -2.84 -15.78
CA THR A 90 -4.72 -3.00 -14.37
C THR A 90 -5.69 -2.23 -13.47
N ALA A 91 -6.34 -2.93 -12.56
CA ALA A 91 -7.16 -2.29 -11.53
C ALA A 91 -6.29 -1.95 -10.31
N LEU A 92 -6.48 -0.74 -9.77
CA LEU A 92 -5.90 -0.29 -8.50
C LEU A 92 -7.02 -0.21 -7.47
N ILE A 93 -6.91 -0.99 -6.41
CA ILE A 93 -7.90 -1.07 -5.32
C ILE A 93 -7.18 -0.88 -4.00
N GLU A 94 -7.71 -0.02 -3.14
CA GLU A 94 -7.29 0.10 -1.74
C GLU A 94 -8.35 -0.60 -0.87
N ILE A 95 -7.94 -1.54 -0.01
CA ILE A 95 -8.85 -2.23 0.90
C ILE A 95 -9.61 -1.22 1.78
N ALA A 96 -8.98 -0.09 2.11
CA ALA A 96 -9.57 0.97 2.90
C ALA A 96 -10.80 1.61 2.23
N ALA A 97 -10.92 1.59 0.91
CA ALA A 97 -12.04 2.18 0.19
C ALA A 97 -13.39 1.52 0.50
N ALA A 98 -13.38 0.20 0.75
CA ALA A 98 -14.59 -0.58 1.06
C ALA A 98 -14.57 -1.18 2.46
N SER A 99 -13.39 -1.46 3.02
CA SER A 99 -13.24 -2.20 4.28
C SER A 99 -12.31 -1.46 5.26
N GLY A 100 -12.29 -0.12 5.19
CA GLY A 100 -11.37 0.74 5.91
C GLY A 100 -11.83 1.18 7.29
N LEU A 101 -10.84 1.55 8.15
CA LEU A 101 -11.07 2.12 9.49
C LEU A 101 -11.77 3.48 9.46
N ASP A 102 -11.48 4.30 8.43
CA ASP A 102 -12.03 5.67 8.30
C ASP A 102 -13.50 5.69 7.90
N LEU A 103 -14.04 4.54 7.48
CA LEU A 103 -15.47 4.36 7.26
C LEU A 103 -16.26 4.18 8.57
N LEU A 104 -15.55 4.01 9.70
CA LEU A 104 -16.12 3.75 11.01
C LEU A 104 -15.66 4.77 12.04
N LYS A 105 -16.60 5.29 12.82
CA LYS A 105 -16.24 6.03 14.03
C LYS A 105 -15.55 5.09 15.03
N PRO A 106 -14.65 5.57 15.89
CA PRO A 106 -13.94 4.72 16.86
C PRO A 106 -14.84 3.82 17.70
N GLU A 107 -16.00 4.32 18.11
CA GLU A 107 -17.00 3.58 18.89
C GLU A 107 -17.78 2.51 18.11
N GLN A 108 -17.69 2.51 16.80
CA GLN A 108 -18.33 1.54 15.91
C GLN A 108 -17.39 0.40 15.51
N ARG A 109 -16.09 0.54 15.80
CA ARG A 109 -15.09 -0.45 15.41
C ARG A 109 -15.32 -1.77 16.14
N ASP A 110 -15.57 -2.83 15.39
CA ASP A 110 -15.75 -4.18 15.91
C ASP A 110 -15.15 -5.21 14.95
N PRO A 111 -13.90 -5.63 15.16
CA PRO A 111 -13.23 -6.57 14.28
C PRO A 111 -13.77 -8.01 14.37
N LEU A 112 -14.66 -8.32 15.34
CA LEU A 112 -15.32 -9.62 15.40
C LEU A 112 -16.31 -9.81 14.22
N VAL A 113 -16.96 -8.72 13.80
CA VAL A 113 -18.02 -8.74 12.77
C VAL A 113 -17.65 -7.96 11.49
N ALA A 114 -16.61 -7.14 11.54
CA ALA A 114 -16.14 -6.40 10.36
C ALA A 114 -15.69 -7.37 9.26
N SER A 115 -16.14 -7.11 8.03
CA SER A 115 -15.93 -7.98 6.87
C SER A 115 -15.26 -7.28 5.70
N SER A 116 -14.42 -8.03 5.01
CA SER A 116 -13.77 -7.64 3.76
C SER A 116 -14.65 -7.85 2.51
N PHE A 117 -15.94 -8.15 2.67
CA PHE A 117 -16.86 -8.47 1.56
C PHE A 117 -16.95 -7.37 0.51
N GLY A 118 -17.04 -6.10 0.91
CA GLY A 118 -17.09 -4.98 -0.03
C GLY A 118 -15.82 -4.83 -0.87
N THR A 119 -14.65 -5.17 -0.32
CA THR A 119 -13.42 -5.26 -1.10
C THR A 119 -13.51 -6.36 -2.16
N GLY A 120 -14.10 -7.51 -1.82
CA GLY A 120 -14.38 -8.57 -2.79
C GLY A 120 -15.34 -8.13 -3.90
N GLN A 121 -16.35 -7.31 -3.58
CA GLN A 121 -17.24 -6.70 -4.59
C GLN A 121 -16.48 -5.76 -5.53
N LEU A 122 -15.51 -4.97 -5.04
CA LEU A 122 -14.66 -4.13 -5.90
C LEU A 122 -13.77 -4.98 -6.81
N ILE A 123 -13.21 -6.08 -6.31
CA ILE A 123 -12.43 -7.02 -7.09
C ILE A 123 -13.28 -7.64 -8.20
N LEU A 124 -14.50 -8.08 -7.88
CA LEU A 124 -15.44 -8.62 -8.87
C LEU A 124 -15.77 -7.60 -9.95
N GLU A 125 -16.07 -6.36 -9.57
CA GLU A 125 -16.34 -5.26 -10.49
C GLU A 125 -15.13 -4.98 -11.42
N ALA A 126 -13.91 -5.02 -10.88
CA ALA A 126 -12.70 -4.85 -11.67
C ALA A 126 -12.54 -5.98 -12.71
N ILE A 127 -12.80 -7.22 -12.31
CA ILE A 127 -12.78 -8.40 -13.21
C ILE A 127 -13.85 -8.26 -14.29
N GLU A 128 -15.07 -7.84 -13.94
CA GLU A 128 -16.17 -7.62 -14.89
C GLU A 128 -15.84 -6.55 -15.92
N GLN A 129 -15.06 -5.55 -15.54
CA GLN A 129 -14.59 -4.50 -16.43
C GLN A 129 -13.32 -4.88 -17.22
N GLY A 130 -12.86 -6.12 -17.08
CA GLY A 130 -11.78 -6.72 -17.87
C GLY A 130 -10.38 -6.45 -17.33
N ALA A 131 -10.24 -6.25 -16.02
CA ALA A 131 -8.93 -6.21 -15.38
C ALA A 131 -8.24 -7.58 -15.54
N GLN A 132 -7.00 -7.57 -15.99
CA GLN A 132 -6.12 -8.72 -16.11
C GLN A 132 -5.09 -8.77 -15.00
N THR A 133 -4.78 -7.61 -14.43
CA THR A 133 -3.95 -7.46 -13.24
C THR A 133 -4.73 -6.64 -12.23
N ILE A 134 -4.71 -7.05 -10.97
CA ILE A 134 -5.26 -6.27 -9.85
C ILE A 134 -4.13 -5.97 -8.88
N ILE A 135 -3.98 -4.72 -8.52
CA ILE A 135 -3.09 -4.25 -7.47
C ILE A 135 -3.95 -3.88 -6.27
N LEU A 136 -3.74 -4.56 -5.17
CA LEU A 136 -4.50 -4.36 -3.93
C LEU A 136 -3.60 -3.82 -2.82
N GLY A 137 -3.86 -2.58 -2.41
CA GLY A 137 -3.24 -1.97 -1.24
C GLY A 137 -3.93 -2.42 0.05
N LEU A 138 -3.17 -2.87 1.05
CA LEU A 138 -3.69 -3.43 2.29
C LEU A 138 -3.75 -2.45 3.48
N GLY A 139 -3.31 -1.21 3.30
CA GLY A 139 -3.30 -0.19 4.34
C GLY A 139 -4.70 0.20 4.81
N GLY A 140 -4.83 0.64 6.08
CA GLY A 140 -6.05 1.25 6.61
C GLY A 140 -7.23 0.32 6.87
N SER A 141 -7.08 -1.01 6.85
CA SER A 141 -8.19 -1.97 7.01
C SER A 141 -8.83 -1.97 8.41
N ALA A 142 -10.15 -2.12 8.48
CA ALA A 142 -10.93 -2.32 9.71
C ALA A 142 -11.14 -3.79 10.07
N THR A 143 -10.87 -4.71 9.16
CA THR A 143 -11.24 -6.12 9.21
C THR A 143 -10.18 -7.00 9.86
N ASN A 144 -10.59 -8.13 10.43
CA ASN A 144 -9.72 -9.19 10.95
C ASN A 144 -10.33 -10.57 10.60
N ASP A 145 -10.81 -10.69 9.37
CA ASP A 145 -11.56 -11.83 8.87
C ASP A 145 -10.76 -12.76 7.93
N GLY A 146 -9.43 -12.58 7.86
CA GLY A 146 -8.59 -13.41 7.01
C GLY A 146 -8.89 -13.27 5.50
N GLY A 147 -9.64 -12.25 5.07
CA GLY A 147 -10.12 -12.12 3.69
C GLY A 147 -11.33 -13.02 3.39
N ALA A 148 -11.97 -13.59 4.40
CA ALA A 148 -13.15 -14.46 4.25
C ALA A 148 -14.29 -13.78 3.50
N GLY A 149 -14.54 -12.50 3.78
CA GLY A 149 -15.53 -11.72 3.05
C GLY A 149 -15.23 -11.62 1.55
N ILE A 150 -13.97 -11.47 1.18
CA ILE A 150 -13.54 -11.46 -0.24
C ILE A 150 -13.86 -12.83 -0.88
N VAL A 151 -13.55 -13.93 -0.18
CA VAL A 151 -13.85 -15.28 -0.66
C VAL A 151 -15.35 -15.42 -0.94
N GLN A 152 -16.20 -14.99 0.00
CA GLN A 152 -17.66 -15.05 -0.15
C GLN A 152 -18.17 -14.16 -1.29
N ALA A 153 -17.62 -12.96 -1.45
CA ALA A 153 -18.03 -12.02 -2.51
C ALA A 153 -17.72 -12.54 -3.93
N LEU A 154 -16.69 -13.37 -4.06
CA LEU A 154 -16.25 -13.96 -5.34
C LEU A 154 -16.87 -15.36 -5.58
N GLY A 155 -17.83 -15.77 -4.74
CA GLY A 155 -18.61 -17.00 -4.92
C GLY A 155 -18.11 -18.23 -4.17
N GLY A 156 -17.05 -18.10 -3.36
CA GLY A 156 -16.63 -19.14 -2.43
C GLY A 156 -17.59 -19.24 -1.23
N ARG A 157 -17.79 -20.43 -0.67
CA ARG A 157 -18.63 -20.66 0.50
C ARG A 157 -17.78 -21.17 1.67
N LEU A 158 -18.01 -20.58 2.82
CA LEU A 158 -17.38 -20.96 4.08
C LEU A 158 -18.45 -21.60 4.95
N LEU A 159 -18.31 -22.89 5.28
CA LEU A 159 -19.38 -23.69 5.81
C LEU A 159 -19.08 -24.15 7.25
N ASP A 160 -20.12 -24.16 8.11
CA ASP A 160 -20.04 -24.72 9.45
C ASP A 160 -20.38 -26.24 9.47
N SER A 161 -20.10 -26.90 10.61
CA SER A 161 -20.29 -28.34 10.79
C SER A 161 -21.71 -28.75 11.24
N LYS A 162 -22.65 -27.82 11.32
CA LYS A 162 -23.89 -27.99 12.10
C LYS A 162 -25.01 -28.76 11.41
N VAL A 163 -24.81 -29.23 10.17
CA VAL A 163 -25.91 -29.93 9.45
C VAL A 163 -25.57 -31.40 9.23
N GLN A 164 -26.42 -32.29 9.81
CA GLN A 164 -26.24 -33.74 9.74
C GLN A 164 -26.58 -34.35 8.37
N ASP A 165 -27.23 -33.62 7.46
CA ASP A 165 -27.78 -34.21 6.24
C ASP A 165 -27.53 -33.45 4.94
N ASP A 166 -26.86 -32.24 4.93
CA ASP A 166 -26.56 -31.56 3.69
C ASP A 166 -25.49 -30.45 3.89
N ASP A 167 -24.66 -30.27 2.93
CA ASP A 167 -23.66 -29.24 2.55
C ASP A 167 -23.21 -28.14 3.57
N GLY A 168 -23.56 -28.20 4.85
CA GLY A 168 -23.24 -27.19 5.86
C GLY A 168 -23.99 -25.85 5.64
N GLN A 169 -24.12 -25.06 6.71
CA GLN A 169 -24.67 -23.72 6.63
C GLN A 169 -23.54 -22.72 6.37
N GLU A 170 -23.74 -21.78 5.46
CA GLU A 170 -22.80 -20.73 5.20
C GLU A 170 -22.58 -19.84 6.43
N LEU A 171 -21.32 -19.58 6.78
CA LEU A 171 -20.96 -18.76 7.92
C LEU A 171 -21.42 -17.31 7.72
N ASN A 172 -21.82 -16.68 8.83
CA ASN A 172 -21.94 -15.23 8.86
C ASN A 172 -20.59 -14.57 8.54
N ARG A 173 -20.62 -13.32 8.12
CA ARG A 173 -19.42 -12.52 7.85
C ARG A 173 -18.73 -12.10 9.14
N GLY A 174 -17.43 -11.80 9.06
CA GLY A 174 -16.60 -11.31 10.13
C GLY A 174 -15.65 -12.35 10.72
N GLY A 175 -14.60 -11.85 11.39
CA GLY A 175 -13.51 -12.70 11.86
C GLY A 175 -13.90 -13.75 12.88
N ALA A 176 -14.83 -13.44 13.79
CA ALA A 176 -15.24 -14.37 14.84
C ALA A 176 -15.96 -15.60 14.28
N ALA A 177 -16.68 -15.48 13.17
CA ALA A 177 -17.39 -16.57 12.53
C ALA A 177 -16.46 -17.70 12.07
N LEU A 178 -15.21 -17.40 11.75
CA LEU A 178 -14.22 -18.39 11.33
C LEU A 178 -13.88 -19.43 12.40
N ALA A 179 -14.20 -19.18 13.67
CA ALA A 179 -14.06 -20.18 14.73
C ALA A 179 -14.97 -21.42 14.52
N GLU A 180 -16.07 -21.24 13.79
CA GLU A 180 -17.06 -22.31 13.49
C GLU A 180 -16.81 -22.95 12.10
N LEU A 181 -15.78 -22.50 11.36
CA LEU A 181 -15.48 -23.01 10.01
C LEU A 181 -15.10 -24.48 10.06
N ALA A 182 -15.76 -25.27 9.24
CA ALA A 182 -15.51 -26.71 9.10
C ALA A 182 -15.10 -27.11 7.67
N SER A 183 -15.54 -26.36 6.65
CA SER A 183 -15.14 -26.63 5.26
C SER A 183 -15.20 -25.37 4.38
N ILE A 184 -14.41 -25.40 3.32
CA ILE A 184 -14.33 -24.36 2.28
C ILE A 184 -14.78 -24.99 0.98
N ASP A 185 -15.79 -24.41 0.34
CA ASP A 185 -16.26 -24.82 -0.98
C ASP A 185 -16.00 -23.72 -2.00
N LEU A 186 -15.10 -23.98 -2.94
CA LEU A 186 -14.72 -23.06 -4.00
C LEU A 186 -15.36 -23.41 -5.35
N THR A 187 -16.32 -24.34 -5.41
CA THR A 187 -16.95 -24.75 -6.66
C THR A 187 -17.77 -23.66 -7.33
N GLY A 188 -18.29 -22.71 -6.53
CA GLY A 188 -19.03 -21.53 -7.01
C GLY A 188 -18.15 -20.32 -7.32
N LEU A 189 -16.81 -20.44 -7.20
CA LEU A 189 -15.89 -19.34 -7.44
C LEU A 189 -15.98 -18.83 -8.88
N ASP A 190 -15.96 -17.52 -9.05
CA ASP A 190 -15.86 -16.91 -10.38
C ASP A 190 -14.59 -17.41 -11.10
N SER A 191 -14.78 -18.15 -12.19
CA SER A 191 -13.69 -18.81 -12.90
C SER A 191 -12.65 -17.84 -13.46
N ARG A 192 -13.02 -16.55 -13.64
CA ARG A 192 -12.12 -15.50 -14.12
C ARG A 192 -11.02 -15.16 -13.10
N CYS A 193 -11.20 -15.47 -11.82
CA CYS A 193 -10.18 -15.27 -10.79
C CYS A 193 -8.87 -16.01 -11.12
N ALA A 194 -8.95 -17.15 -11.80
CA ALA A 194 -7.77 -17.93 -12.19
C ALA A 194 -6.89 -17.25 -13.26
N ASP A 195 -7.48 -16.36 -14.06
CA ASP A 195 -6.82 -15.67 -15.17
C ASP A 195 -6.28 -14.28 -14.76
N VAL A 196 -6.55 -13.84 -13.54
CA VAL A 196 -6.15 -12.53 -13.02
C VAL A 196 -4.87 -12.64 -12.20
N GLU A 197 -3.87 -11.83 -12.55
CA GLU A 197 -2.68 -11.63 -11.71
C GLU A 197 -3.03 -10.70 -10.55
N LEU A 198 -2.80 -11.15 -9.31
CA LEU A 198 -3.01 -10.34 -8.13
C LEU A 198 -1.68 -9.93 -7.50
N ILE A 199 -1.43 -8.64 -7.43
CA ILE A 199 -0.29 -8.04 -6.73
C ILE A 199 -0.81 -7.37 -5.45
N VAL A 200 -0.31 -7.82 -4.31
CA VAL A 200 -0.68 -7.29 -3.00
C VAL A 200 0.45 -6.39 -2.49
N ALA A 201 0.15 -5.10 -2.33
CA ALA A 201 1.07 -4.15 -1.73
C ALA A 201 1.03 -4.27 -0.19
N CYS A 202 2.14 -4.70 0.40
CA CYS A 202 2.23 -5.00 1.83
C CYS A 202 3.62 -4.69 2.37
N ASP A 203 3.69 -3.80 3.37
CA ASP A 203 4.93 -3.35 4.00
C ASP A 203 5.15 -3.97 5.40
N VAL A 204 4.37 -5.00 5.76
CA VAL A 204 4.50 -5.69 7.04
C VAL A 204 4.86 -7.15 6.86
N ASP A 205 5.72 -7.64 7.75
CA ASP A 205 6.24 -9.02 7.73
C ASP A 205 5.49 -9.95 8.71
N ASN A 206 4.47 -9.44 9.38
CA ASN A 206 3.73 -10.16 10.40
C ASN A 206 3.15 -11.47 9.85
N PRO A 207 3.29 -12.59 10.57
CA PRO A 207 2.59 -13.84 10.22
C PRO A 207 1.08 -13.72 10.47
N LEU A 208 0.33 -14.69 9.99
CA LEU A 208 -1.13 -14.70 10.18
C LEU A 208 -1.52 -14.75 11.65
N CYS A 209 -0.91 -15.64 12.44
CA CYS A 209 -1.30 -15.93 13.81
C CYS A 209 -0.13 -15.83 14.80
N GLY A 210 -0.45 -15.85 16.11
CA GLY A 210 0.49 -15.81 17.22
C GLY A 210 0.78 -14.40 17.71
N ASP A 211 1.72 -14.27 18.67
CA ASP A 211 2.01 -12.99 19.37
C ASP A 211 2.35 -11.81 18.42
N ASN A 212 2.96 -12.12 17.27
CA ASN A 212 3.28 -11.16 16.22
C ASN A 212 2.28 -11.22 15.05
N GLY A 213 1.17 -11.94 15.19
CA GLY A 213 0.17 -12.15 14.15
C GLY A 213 -0.81 -10.99 13.98
N ALA A 214 -1.67 -11.14 12.97
CA ALA A 214 -2.66 -10.13 12.58
C ALA A 214 -3.48 -9.58 13.76
N SER A 215 -4.06 -10.48 14.56
CA SER A 215 -4.97 -10.12 15.64
C SER A 215 -4.26 -9.45 16.80
N HIS A 216 -3.08 -9.95 17.19
CA HIS A 216 -2.34 -9.41 18.33
C HIS A 216 -1.75 -8.03 18.04
N VAL A 217 -1.18 -7.84 16.85
CA VAL A 217 -0.51 -6.58 16.50
C VAL A 217 -1.51 -5.51 16.06
N PHE A 218 -2.47 -5.87 15.21
CA PHE A 218 -3.35 -4.89 14.56
C PHE A 218 -4.79 -4.88 15.08
N GLY A 219 -5.20 -5.91 15.86
CA GLY A 219 -6.55 -5.98 16.42
C GLY A 219 -6.93 -4.81 17.34
N PRO A 220 -6.05 -4.37 18.27
CA PRO A 220 -6.36 -3.30 19.20
C PRO A 220 -6.76 -1.98 18.52
N GLN A 221 -6.05 -1.55 17.46
CA GLN A 221 -6.40 -0.32 16.72
C GLN A 221 -7.75 -0.43 15.97
N LYS A 222 -8.19 -1.68 15.69
CA LYS A 222 -9.48 -1.99 15.07
C LYS A 222 -10.61 -2.13 16.09
N GLY A 223 -10.32 -1.90 17.37
CA GLY A 223 -11.30 -1.93 18.46
C GLY A 223 -11.36 -3.25 19.25
N ALA A 224 -10.48 -4.23 18.98
CA ALA A 224 -10.45 -5.47 19.73
C ALA A 224 -10.01 -5.27 21.19
N THR A 225 -10.77 -5.84 22.12
CA THR A 225 -10.30 -6.04 23.50
C THR A 225 -9.29 -7.21 23.57
N PRO A 226 -8.51 -7.33 24.66
CA PRO A 226 -7.55 -8.45 24.79
C PRO A 226 -8.20 -9.83 24.63
N ASP A 227 -9.41 -10.04 25.14
CA ASP A 227 -10.12 -11.29 24.99
C ASP A 227 -10.57 -11.54 23.55
N GLN A 228 -11.01 -10.49 22.85
CA GLN A 228 -11.38 -10.55 21.43
C GLN A 228 -10.17 -10.83 20.52
N VAL A 229 -9.00 -10.33 20.86
CA VAL A 229 -7.74 -10.66 20.16
C VAL A 229 -7.49 -12.16 20.16
N LEU A 230 -7.65 -12.82 21.33
CA LEU A 230 -7.47 -14.26 21.45
C LEU A 230 -8.53 -15.06 20.66
N ILE A 231 -9.77 -14.57 20.59
CA ILE A 231 -10.83 -15.18 19.80
C ILE A 231 -10.49 -15.10 18.31
N LEU A 232 -10.10 -13.92 17.84
CA LEU A 232 -9.77 -13.66 16.44
C LEU A 232 -8.52 -14.44 16.00
N ASP A 233 -7.47 -14.52 16.83
CA ASP A 233 -6.27 -15.27 16.50
C ASP A 233 -6.55 -16.76 16.32
N LYS A 234 -7.37 -17.35 17.22
CA LYS A 234 -7.83 -18.75 17.11
C LYS A 234 -8.71 -18.97 15.87
N ALA A 235 -9.56 -18.00 15.53
CA ALA A 235 -10.42 -18.07 14.36
C ALA A 235 -9.61 -18.05 13.06
N LEU A 236 -8.60 -17.19 12.96
CA LEU A 236 -7.67 -17.19 11.84
C LEU A 236 -6.84 -18.49 11.77
N ALA A 237 -6.41 -19.02 12.91
CA ALA A 237 -5.69 -20.30 12.96
C ALA A 237 -6.57 -21.46 12.46
N ASN A 238 -7.87 -21.49 12.82
CA ASN A 238 -8.82 -22.48 12.31
C ASN A 238 -9.00 -22.34 10.79
N PHE A 239 -9.13 -21.12 10.28
CA PHE A 239 -9.25 -20.88 8.83
C PHE A 239 -8.02 -21.41 8.07
N ALA A 240 -6.82 -21.11 8.55
CA ALA A 240 -5.59 -21.63 7.96
C ALA A 240 -5.54 -23.16 7.99
N GLN A 241 -5.87 -23.79 9.14
CA GLN A 241 -5.87 -25.24 9.30
C GLN A 241 -6.85 -25.96 8.37
N ILE A 242 -8.07 -25.42 8.21
CA ILE A 242 -9.07 -25.99 7.31
C ILE A 242 -8.60 -25.89 5.85
N ALA A 243 -8.09 -24.72 5.44
CA ALA A 243 -7.59 -24.52 4.09
C ALA A 243 -6.40 -25.44 3.74
N GLU A 244 -5.47 -25.63 4.68
CA GLU A 244 -4.36 -26.58 4.53
C GLU A 244 -4.84 -28.02 4.43
N SER A 245 -5.77 -28.43 5.33
CA SER A 245 -6.29 -29.79 5.35
C SER A 245 -7.04 -30.19 4.08
N GLN A 246 -7.68 -29.21 3.41
CA GLN A 246 -8.40 -29.42 2.15
C GLN A 246 -7.50 -29.22 0.91
N GLY A 247 -6.22 -28.86 1.10
CA GLY A 247 -5.30 -28.61 -0.01
C GLY A 247 -5.64 -27.36 -0.83
N CYS A 248 -6.38 -26.41 -0.24
CA CYS A 248 -6.78 -25.16 -0.91
C CYS A 248 -5.62 -24.17 -1.03
N VAL A 249 -4.57 -24.34 -0.23
CA VAL A 249 -3.37 -23.49 -0.23
C VAL A 249 -2.13 -24.33 -0.46
N GLY A 250 -1.30 -23.91 -1.43
CA GLY A 250 -0.03 -24.57 -1.71
C GLY A 250 1.13 -23.96 -0.91
N GLY A 251 2.33 -24.56 -1.03
CA GLY A 251 3.58 -24.09 -0.44
C GLY A 251 4.09 -24.95 0.72
N ASP A 252 5.39 -24.89 0.98
CA ASP A 252 6.09 -25.76 1.96
C ASP A 252 5.94 -25.25 3.39
N ASP A 253 5.76 -23.94 3.58
CA ASP A 253 5.61 -23.34 4.89
C ASP A 253 4.15 -23.31 5.36
N PRO A 254 3.87 -23.63 6.65
CA PRO A 254 2.55 -23.51 7.22
C PRO A 254 1.97 -22.09 7.03
N VAL A 255 0.74 -21.99 6.55
CA VAL A 255 0.10 -20.72 6.21
C VAL A 255 0.08 -19.74 7.37
N HIS A 256 -0.17 -20.23 8.59
CA HIS A 256 -0.24 -19.40 9.79
C HIS A 256 1.08 -18.72 10.16
N LYS A 257 2.23 -19.15 9.57
CA LYS A 257 3.57 -18.59 9.79
C LYS A 257 4.12 -17.82 8.60
N ARG A 258 3.42 -17.76 7.47
CA ARG A 258 3.92 -17.08 6.28
C ARG A 258 4.06 -15.59 6.52
N THR A 259 5.21 -15.05 6.13
CA THR A 259 5.53 -13.62 6.19
C THR A 259 4.52 -12.80 5.37
N GLY A 260 4.03 -11.69 5.94
CA GLY A 260 3.07 -10.80 5.31
C GLY A 260 1.60 -11.26 5.38
N TYR A 261 1.33 -12.51 5.79
CA TYR A 261 -0.04 -13.02 5.89
C TYR A 261 -0.85 -12.38 7.03
N GLY A 262 -0.21 -11.69 7.97
CA GLY A 262 -0.90 -10.91 9.01
C GLY A 262 -1.42 -9.54 8.57
N ALA A 263 -1.05 -9.09 7.38
CA ALA A 263 -1.49 -7.80 6.85
C ALA A 263 -3.02 -7.74 6.72
N ALA A 264 -3.59 -6.56 6.96
CA ALA A 264 -5.02 -6.28 6.84
C ALA A 264 -5.92 -7.32 7.54
N GLY A 265 -5.51 -7.78 8.74
CA GLY A 265 -6.29 -8.75 9.48
C GLY A 265 -6.32 -10.15 8.87
N GLY A 266 -5.25 -10.52 8.19
CA GLY A 266 -5.08 -11.83 7.57
C GLY A 266 -5.59 -11.91 6.13
N THR A 267 -5.95 -10.81 5.50
CA THR A 267 -6.53 -10.77 4.14
C THR A 267 -5.76 -11.61 3.10
N PRO A 268 -4.40 -11.67 3.09
CA PRO A 268 -3.66 -12.53 2.16
C PRO A 268 -4.03 -14.01 2.25
N MET A 269 -4.54 -14.49 3.38
CA MET A 269 -5.02 -15.87 3.52
C MET A 269 -6.16 -16.16 2.54
N GLY A 270 -7.24 -15.35 2.57
CA GLY A 270 -8.38 -15.51 1.66
C GLY A 270 -8.01 -15.28 0.20
N LEU A 271 -7.16 -14.29 -0.08
CA LEU A 271 -6.69 -14.01 -1.44
C LEU A 271 -5.91 -15.18 -2.04
N GLY A 272 -5.08 -15.86 -1.23
CA GLY A 272 -4.31 -17.02 -1.64
C GLY A 272 -5.15 -18.26 -1.98
N LEU A 273 -6.43 -18.30 -1.59
CA LEU A 273 -7.39 -19.33 -2.02
C LEU A 273 -7.90 -19.08 -3.45
N LEU A 274 -7.90 -17.84 -3.88
CA LEU A 274 -8.63 -17.37 -5.05
C LEU A 274 -7.71 -17.06 -6.24
N PHE A 275 -6.48 -16.60 -5.96
CA PHE A 275 -5.59 -16.02 -6.95
C PHE A 275 -4.18 -16.60 -6.86
N ASN A 276 -3.48 -16.58 -7.99
CA ASN A 276 -2.03 -16.63 -8.00
C ASN A 276 -1.50 -15.24 -7.57
N MET A 277 -1.19 -15.12 -6.27
CA MET A 277 -0.91 -13.86 -5.60
C MET A 277 0.59 -13.63 -5.44
N GLN A 278 1.04 -12.41 -5.72
CA GLN A 278 2.38 -11.92 -5.37
C GLN A 278 2.27 -10.86 -4.28
N ILE A 279 2.98 -11.05 -3.16
CA ILE A 279 3.12 -10.01 -2.12
C ILE A 279 4.40 -9.25 -2.40
N LYS A 280 4.29 -7.92 -2.55
CA LYS A 280 5.41 -7.00 -2.78
C LYS A 280 5.36 -5.83 -1.80
N PRO A 281 6.51 -5.28 -1.39
CA PRO A 281 6.54 -3.97 -0.73
C PRO A 281 5.82 -2.92 -1.56
N GLY A 282 5.05 -2.04 -0.90
CA GLY A 282 4.21 -1.06 -1.59
C GLY A 282 5.01 -0.16 -2.51
N ILE A 283 6.14 0.34 -2.04
CA ILE A 283 7.02 1.18 -2.86
C ILE A 283 7.59 0.43 -4.08
N GLU A 284 7.99 -0.82 -3.94
CA GLU A 284 8.51 -1.60 -5.07
C GLU A 284 7.43 -1.80 -6.14
N MET A 285 6.19 -2.07 -5.72
CA MET A 285 5.04 -2.15 -6.60
C MET A 285 4.79 -0.81 -7.32
N VAL A 286 4.79 0.32 -6.61
CA VAL A 286 4.60 1.66 -7.19
C VAL A 286 5.69 1.97 -8.21
N LEU A 287 6.96 1.69 -7.88
CA LEU A 287 8.10 1.90 -8.79
C LEU A 287 8.02 1.03 -10.04
N ASP A 288 7.57 -0.23 -9.92
CA ASP A 288 7.35 -1.13 -11.06
C ASP A 288 6.25 -0.59 -11.97
N VAL A 289 5.12 -0.19 -11.41
CA VAL A 289 3.95 0.33 -12.15
C VAL A 289 4.27 1.63 -12.88
N LEU A 290 5.01 2.54 -12.22
CA LEU A 290 5.47 3.81 -12.80
C LEU A 290 6.69 3.65 -13.70
N GLN A 291 7.25 2.42 -13.80
CA GLN A 291 8.45 2.12 -14.58
C GLN A 291 9.63 3.02 -14.26
N ALA A 292 9.84 3.18 -12.97
CA ALA A 292 10.85 4.07 -12.44
C ALA A 292 12.24 3.80 -13.05
N ASP A 293 12.58 2.53 -13.33
CA ASP A 293 13.88 2.19 -13.93
C ASP A 293 14.06 2.79 -15.33
N GLU A 294 13.01 2.83 -16.16
CA GLU A 294 13.04 3.48 -17.48
C GLU A 294 13.11 5.01 -17.34
N VAL A 295 12.35 5.57 -16.40
CA VAL A 295 12.38 7.01 -16.10
C VAL A 295 13.75 7.44 -15.62
N LEU A 296 14.45 6.63 -14.83
CA LEU A 296 15.79 6.90 -14.31
C LEU A 296 16.88 6.86 -15.38
N LYS A 297 16.70 6.14 -16.49
CA LYS A 297 17.72 6.05 -17.54
C LYS A 297 18.20 7.40 -18.02
N GLY A 298 19.51 7.61 -17.94
CA GLY A 298 20.16 8.85 -18.36
C GLY A 298 19.91 10.06 -17.45
N ALA A 299 19.38 9.86 -16.24
CA ALA A 299 19.29 10.92 -15.25
C ALA A 299 20.68 11.26 -14.68
N ASP A 300 20.92 12.54 -14.50
CA ASP A 300 22.15 13.05 -13.86
C ASP A 300 21.99 13.18 -12.34
N LEU A 301 20.74 13.28 -11.87
CA LEU A 301 20.40 13.47 -10.46
C LEU A 301 18.97 13.00 -10.18
N VAL A 302 18.79 12.34 -9.03
CA VAL A 302 17.49 12.07 -8.44
C VAL A 302 17.31 12.96 -7.20
N ILE A 303 16.11 13.52 -7.05
CA ILE A 303 15.71 14.23 -5.83
C ILE A 303 14.48 13.56 -5.31
N THR A 304 14.53 13.11 -4.07
CA THR A 304 13.41 12.49 -3.37
C THR A 304 13.11 13.20 -2.05
N GLY A 305 12.01 12.86 -1.40
CA GLY A 305 11.67 13.48 -0.12
C GLY A 305 10.41 12.92 0.49
N GLU A 306 10.25 13.18 1.78
CA GLU A 306 9.06 12.89 2.59
C GLU A 306 8.94 13.87 3.76
N GLY A 307 7.85 13.83 4.52
CA GLY A 307 7.63 14.74 5.66
C GLY A 307 8.68 14.62 6.76
N GLN A 308 9.14 13.41 7.07
CA GLN A 308 10.22 13.16 8.02
C GLN A 308 11.03 11.95 7.59
N MET A 309 12.35 12.13 7.45
CA MET A 309 13.32 11.07 7.21
C MET A 309 14.01 10.67 8.51
N ASP A 310 14.00 9.39 8.82
CA ASP A 310 14.64 8.78 9.99
C ASP A 310 15.00 7.31 9.71
N ASN A 311 15.29 6.51 10.75
CA ASN A 311 15.59 5.09 10.63
C ASN A 311 14.42 4.26 10.04
N GLN A 312 13.18 4.72 10.14
CA GLN A 312 12.03 4.03 9.53
C GLN A 312 12.04 4.17 7.99
N THR A 313 12.65 5.23 7.47
CA THR A 313 12.81 5.42 6.01
C THR A 313 13.58 4.24 5.38
N LEU A 314 14.55 3.66 6.09
CA LEU A 314 15.31 2.46 5.68
C LEU A 314 14.47 1.18 5.58
N GLN A 315 13.32 1.14 6.25
CA GLN A 315 12.45 -0.02 6.27
C GLN A 315 11.56 -0.14 5.01
N GLY A 316 12.02 0.41 3.89
CA GLY A 316 11.32 0.27 2.59
C GLY A 316 10.35 1.40 2.27
N LYS A 317 10.45 2.57 2.92
CA LYS A 317 9.64 3.73 2.56
C LYS A 317 10.06 4.33 1.21
N THR A 318 9.18 5.11 0.65
CA THR A 318 9.26 5.73 -0.68
C THR A 318 10.63 6.34 -1.02
N PRO A 319 11.23 7.22 -0.20
CA PRO A 319 12.51 7.84 -0.56
C PRO A 319 13.67 6.85 -0.64
N TYR A 320 13.66 5.82 0.21
CA TYR A 320 14.69 4.77 0.19
C TYR A 320 14.56 3.87 -1.05
N GLY A 321 13.33 3.48 -1.41
CA GLY A 321 13.08 2.64 -2.57
C GLY A 321 13.60 3.25 -3.87
N ILE A 322 13.27 4.52 -4.14
CA ILE A 322 13.75 5.20 -5.36
C ILE A 322 15.26 5.47 -5.32
N ALA A 323 15.82 5.82 -4.14
CA ALA A 323 17.26 6.02 -4.00
C ALA A 323 18.05 4.74 -4.28
N LYS A 324 17.56 3.59 -3.82
CA LYS A 324 18.14 2.27 -4.09
C LYS A 324 18.13 1.95 -5.60
N ARG A 325 17.02 2.20 -6.31
CA ARG A 325 16.94 2.00 -7.77
C ARG A 325 17.87 2.95 -8.52
N ALA A 326 17.98 4.20 -8.09
CA ALA A 326 18.92 5.16 -8.65
C ALA A 326 20.38 4.73 -8.42
N SER A 327 20.72 4.28 -7.21
CA SER A 327 22.06 3.78 -6.84
C SER A 327 22.49 2.61 -7.72
N LEU A 328 21.59 1.65 -8.02
CA LEU A 328 21.86 0.54 -8.93
C LEU A 328 22.22 0.98 -10.35
N GLN A 329 21.76 2.17 -10.78
CA GLN A 329 22.10 2.78 -12.07
C GLN A 329 23.29 3.80 -11.97
N GLY A 330 23.91 3.94 -10.78
CA GLY A 330 24.99 4.88 -10.55
C GLY A 330 24.56 6.35 -10.51
N ILE A 331 23.29 6.63 -10.28
CA ILE A 331 22.72 7.98 -10.27
C ILE A 331 22.71 8.51 -8.83
N PRO A 332 23.35 9.67 -8.55
CA PRO A 332 23.35 10.27 -7.23
C PRO A 332 21.93 10.73 -6.82
N THR A 333 21.59 10.52 -5.54
CA THR A 333 20.29 10.91 -5.00
C THR A 333 20.45 11.94 -3.87
N ILE A 334 19.61 12.96 -3.86
CA ILE A 334 19.47 13.94 -2.78
C ILE A 334 18.12 13.76 -2.11
N GLY A 335 18.12 13.58 -0.78
CA GLY A 335 16.92 13.55 0.04
C GLY A 335 16.59 14.95 0.61
N ILE A 336 15.31 15.34 0.52
CA ILE A 336 14.79 16.57 1.13
C ILE A 336 13.61 16.19 2.02
N ALA A 337 13.70 16.48 3.32
CA ALA A 337 12.65 16.16 4.29
C ALA A 337 12.11 17.41 4.97
N GLY A 338 10.86 17.35 5.43
CA GLY A 338 10.32 18.37 6.35
C GLY A 338 11.21 18.46 7.58
N SER A 339 11.52 17.32 8.21
CA SER A 339 12.49 17.19 9.29
C SER A 339 13.39 15.97 9.11
N LEU A 340 14.59 16.04 9.67
CA LEU A 340 15.52 14.90 9.79
C LEU A 340 15.44 14.39 11.23
N GLY A 341 15.11 13.13 11.40
CA GLY A 341 15.00 12.46 12.69
C GLY A 341 16.31 11.88 13.19
N THR A 342 16.24 11.01 14.19
CA THR A 342 17.38 10.27 14.72
C THR A 342 17.84 9.18 13.75
N GLU A 343 19.13 8.86 13.77
CA GLU A 343 19.75 7.76 13.00
C GLU A 343 19.61 7.91 11.48
N VAL A 344 19.40 9.13 11.01
CA VAL A 344 19.25 9.45 9.58
C VAL A 344 20.53 9.18 8.78
N GLU A 345 21.67 9.11 9.44
CA GLU A 345 22.99 8.89 8.83
C GLU A 345 23.08 7.55 8.08
N ALA A 346 22.27 6.57 8.46
CA ALA A 346 22.24 5.28 7.76
C ALA A 346 21.72 5.41 6.30
N LEU A 347 20.98 6.49 5.98
CA LEU A 347 20.51 6.77 4.62
C LEU A 347 21.63 7.21 3.67
N TYR A 348 22.80 7.64 4.18
CA TYR A 348 23.95 8.01 3.34
C TYR A 348 24.54 6.85 2.53
N GLY A 349 24.12 5.61 2.81
CA GLY A 349 24.45 4.46 1.96
C GLY A 349 23.88 4.54 0.56
N GLU A 350 22.66 5.10 0.43
CA GLU A 350 21.92 5.19 -0.84
C GLU A 350 21.71 6.65 -1.30
N MET A 351 21.79 7.61 -0.40
CA MET A 351 21.59 9.03 -0.69
C MET A 351 22.86 9.83 -0.48
N SER A 352 23.29 10.56 -1.49
CA SER A 352 24.52 11.35 -1.45
C SER A 352 24.48 12.51 -0.44
N SER A 353 23.30 13.04 -0.15
CA SER A 353 23.11 14.10 0.86
C SER A 353 21.64 14.24 1.25
N LEU A 354 21.41 14.75 2.48
CA LEU A 354 20.11 14.95 3.09
C LEU A 354 19.93 16.38 3.58
N PHE A 355 18.75 16.95 3.37
CA PHE A 355 18.43 18.32 3.74
C PHE A 355 17.09 18.41 4.45
N GLY A 356 17.05 19.05 5.62
CA GLY A 356 15.83 19.45 6.28
C GLY A 356 15.32 20.81 5.78
N THR A 357 14.01 21.00 5.70
CA THR A 357 13.41 22.24 5.19
C THR A 357 13.15 23.29 6.28
N VAL A 358 13.08 22.90 7.54
CA VAL A 358 12.79 23.81 8.67
C VAL A 358 13.89 24.87 8.80
N ARG A 359 13.48 26.14 8.80
CA ARG A 359 14.39 27.30 8.79
C ARG A 359 14.92 27.69 10.17
N SER A 360 14.09 27.57 11.17
CA SER A 360 14.35 27.98 12.55
C SER A 360 13.42 27.22 13.48
N PRO A 361 13.65 27.20 14.80
CA PRO A 361 12.67 26.66 15.73
C PRO A 361 11.30 27.32 15.53
N GLN A 362 10.28 26.50 15.26
CA GLN A 362 8.91 26.91 14.98
C GLN A 362 7.95 25.87 15.56
N SER A 363 6.68 26.24 15.79
CA SER A 363 5.65 25.26 16.09
C SER A 363 5.36 24.38 14.89
N LEU A 364 4.85 23.16 15.10
CA LEU A 364 4.46 22.25 14.02
C LEU A 364 3.49 22.93 13.05
N ASP A 365 2.45 23.59 13.57
CA ASP A 365 1.47 24.31 12.75
C ASP A 365 2.10 25.33 11.81
N GLN A 366 3.10 26.07 12.27
CA GLN A 366 3.84 27.04 11.45
C GLN A 366 4.68 26.35 10.36
N VAL A 367 5.33 25.22 10.72
CA VAL A 367 6.12 24.43 9.77
C VAL A 367 5.23 23.89 8.65
N LEU A 368 4.05 23.35 9.00
CA LEU A 368 3.09 22.82 8.02
C LEU A 368 2.53 23.94 7.12
N GLN A 369 2.17 25.10 7.67
CA GLN A 369 1.68 26.25 6.90
C GLN A 369 2.73 26.85 5.95
N GLU A 370 4.01 26.82 6.32
CA GLU A 370 5.12 27.35 5.51
C GLU A 370 5.81 26.27 4.65
N ALA A 371 5.28 25.06 4.58
CA ALA A 371 5.93 23.89 3.94
C ALA A 371 6.35 24.18 2.49
N GLU A 372 5.44 24.69 1.64
CA GLU A 372 5.72 25.03 0.24
C GLU A 372 6.90 26.02 0.10
N LYS A 373 6.87 27.11 0.88
CA LYS A 373 7.88 28.16 0.87
C LYS A 373 9.24 27.63 1.35
N ASN A 374 9.23 26.84 2.42
CA ASN A 374 10.44 26.28 3.00
C ASN A 374 11.09 25.27 2.05
N LEU A 375 10.29 24.39 1.45
CA LEU A 375 10.75 23.39 0.48
C LEU A 375 11.35 24.05 -0.77
N THR A 376 10.62 24.98 -1.40
CA THR A 376 11.11 25.71 -2.60
C THR A 376 12.44 26.42 -2.33
N ARG A 377 12.57 27.09 -1.17
CA ARG A 377 13.81 27.75 -0.77
C ARG A 377 14.96 26.75 -0.60
N THR A 378 14.71 25.62 0.06
CA THR A 378 15.72 24.58 0.29
C THR A 378 16.18 23.99 -1.04
N ALA A 379 15.25 23.63 -1.91
CA ALA A 379 15.53 23.15 -3.26
C ALA A 379 16.39 24.14 -4.08
N ARG A 380 16.03 25.42 -4.06
CA ARG A 380 16.82 26.48 -4.72
C ARG A 380 18.25 26.58 -4.17
N ASN A 381 18.42 26.46 -2.84
CA ASN A 381 19.77 26.54 -2.23
C ASN A 381 20.61 25.31 -2.58
N ILE A 382 20.02 24.11 -2.62
CA ILE A 382 20.68 22.89 -3.08
C ILE A 382 21.17 23.08 -4.53
N ALA A 383 20.30 23.53 -5.43
CA ALA A 383 20.65 23.80 -6.82
C ALA A 383 21.79 24.81 -6.95
N ALA A 384 21.75 25.89 -6.15
CA ALA A 384 22.82 26.89 -6.12
C ALA A 384 24.16 26.32 -5.65
N THR A 385 24.15 25.44 -4.66
CA THR A 385 25.35 24.74 -4.16
C THR A 385 25.94 23.81 -5.22
N LEU A 386 25.09 23.04 -5.93
CA LEU A 386 25.54 22.19 -7.04
C LEU A 386 26.19 23.01 -8.17
N LYS A 387 25.58 24.15 -8.54
CA LYS A 387 26.15 25.07 -9.54
C LYS A 387 27.48 25.66 -9.10
N LEU A 388 27.63 26.00 -7.82
CA LEU A 388 28.89 26.49 -7.25
C LEU A 388 29.96 25.39 -7.29
N GLY A 389 29.65 24.15 -6.89
CA GLY A 389 30.57 23.01 -6.95
C GLY A 389 31.11 22.78 -8.35
N ARG A 390 30.25 22.80 -9.37
CA ARG A 390 30.65 22.68 -10.77
C ARG A 390 31.63 23.79 -11.19
N LYS A 391 31.43 25.05 -10.73
CA LYS A 391 32.30 26.16 -11.02
C LYS A 391 33.67 26.09 -10.32
N ILE A 392 33.74 25.43 -9.17
CA ILE A 392 34.98 25.24 -8.40
C ILE A 392 35.86 24.15 -9.04
N LEU A 393 35.25 23.15 -9.65
CA LEU A 393 35.92 21.96 -10.21
C LEU A 393 36.25 22.13 -11.71
N SER A 394 35.70 23.14 -12.39
CA SER A 394 35.99 23.51 -13.76
C SER A 394 37.18 24.48 -13.84
#